data_30e97e4113cb8fc3e43a5fea67dbf1e4
#
_entry.id   30e97e4113cb8fc3e43a5fea67dbf1e4
#
_cell.length_a   1.000
_cell.length_b   1.000
_cell.length_c   1.000
_cell.angle_alpha   90.00
_cell.angle_beta   90.00
_cell.angle_gamma   90.00
#
_symmetry.space_group_name_H-M   'P 1'
#
loop_
_entity.id
_entity.type
_entity.pdbx_description
1 polymer ?
#
loop_
_entity_poly.entity_id
_entity_poly.type
_entity_poly.pdbx_seq_one_letter_code
_entity_poly.pdbx_strand_id
1 'polypeptide(L)'
;MDSTGQNKATTTSRQITRRRILGTTAAMLSLPVFSRFANAATSRILAVRTWPADEYTRVTLELNSPIKSEHFTLDNPNRLVVDLQGLSMSEALNSLISKIKPNDPYISQVRVAQNRADVVRLVLDLKQQVIPQVFTLKPIGDYQYRMVFDLYPKVAKDPLLALADNMNM
;
A
#
# COMPACT_ATOMS: atom_id res chain seq x y z
N MET A 1 101.84 12.11 42.22
CA MET A 1 101.11 12.82 43.20
C MET A 1 99.64 12.45 42.93
N ASP A 2 99.19 11.36 43.47
CA ASP A 2 98.44 11.28 44.75
C ASP A 2 97.10 11.87 44.60
N SER A 3 95.98 11.27 44.85
CA SER A 3 95.53 10.40 45.96
C SER A 3 94.14 9.87 45.65
N THR A 4 94.01 8.63 45.75
CA THR A 4 93.06 7.85 46.51
C THR A 4 91.66 8.49 46.88
N GLY A 5 90.65 7.82 46.57
CA GLY A 5 89.32 8.08 47.14
C GLY A 5 88.34 6.96 46.76
N GLN A 6 88.42 5.82 47.42
CA GLN A 6 87.38 4.80 47.46
C GLN A 6 86.16 5.35 48.19
N ASN A 7 85.02 5.10 47.65
CA ASN A 7 83.85 4.85 48.54
C ASN A 7 82.81 3.96 47.85
N LYS A 8 82.72 2.92 48.37
CA LYS A 8 81.87 1.85 48.78
C LYS A 8 80.38 1.92 48.26
N ALA A 9 80.06 0.85 47.66
CA ALA A 9 78.76 0.44 47.24
C ALA A 9 77.66 0.46 48.36
N THR A 10 76.50 0.80 47.97
CA THR A 10 75.32 0.31 48.66
C THR A 10 74.35 -0.12 47.60
N THR A 11 74.26 -1.46 47.43
CA THR A 11 73.30 -2.14 46.61
C THR A 11 71.90 -2.05 47.29
N THR A 12 71.03 -1.22 46.78
CA THR A 12 69.60 -1.30 47.16
C THR A 12 68.84 -1.92 46.04
N SER A 13 68.57 -3.20 46.22
CA SER A 13 67.69 -3.95 45.33
C SER A 13 66.25 -3.43 45.48
N ARG A 14 65.81 -2.64 44.55
CA ARG A 14 64.36 -2.36 44.41
C ARG A 14 63.70 -3.51 43.76
N GLN A 15 62.93 -4.23 44.53
CA GLN A 15 61.93 -5.23 44.12
C GLN A 15 60.94 -4.54 43.20
N ILE A 16 60.98 -4.84 41.88
CA ILE A 16 59.96 -4.40 40.96
C ILE A 16 58.76 -5.33 41.10
N THR A 17 57.76 -4.84 41.85
CA THR A 17 56.47 -5.49 41.94
C THR A 17 55.84 -5.52 40.56
N ARG A 18 55.81 -6.72 39.93
CA ARG A 18 55.07 -6.96 38.72
C ARG A 18 53.58 -6.81 39.01
N ARG A 19 53.00 -5.64 38.81
CA ARG A 19 51.57 -5.47 38.69
C ARG A 19 51.13 -6.11 37.41
N ARG A 20 50.46 -7.28 37.52
CA ARG A 20 49.72 -7.89 36.45
C ARG A 20 48.54 -6.95 36.15
N ILE A 21 48.62 -6.24 35.03
CA ILE A 21 47.51 -5.53 34.44
C ILE A 21 46.67 -6.61 33.77
N LEU A 22 45.58 -7.01 34.45
CA LEU A 22 44.50 -7.81 33.84
C LEU A 22 43.79 -6.88 32.85
N GLY A 23 44.19 -6.95 31.57
CA GLY A 23 43.46 -6.36 30.49
C GLY A 23 42.16 -7.11 30.30
N THR A 24 41.09 -6.56 30.79
CA THR A 24 39.73 -6.97 30.44
C THR A 24 39.46 -6.57 29.00
N THR A 25 39.69 -7.49 28.07
CA THR A 25 39.21 -7.38 26.69
C THR A 25 37.70 -7.50 26.72
N ALA A 26 36.99 -6.35 26.71
CA ALA A 26 35.55 -6.30 26.45
C ALA A 26 35.36 -6.69 24.97
N ALA A 27 35.04 -7.95 24.73
CA ALA A 27 34.58 -8.41 23.43
C ALA A 27 33.21 -7.76 23.17
N MET A 28 33.18 -6.66 22.43
CA MET A 28 31.94 -6.14 21.86
C MET A 28 31.41 -7.16 20.86
N LEU A 29 30.40 -7.93 21.28
CA LEU A 29 29.56 -8.69 20.36
C LEU A 29 28.75 -7.69 19.54
N SER A 30 29.29 -7.28 18.40
CA SER A 30 28.52 -6.61 17.36
C SER A 30 27.57 -7.63 16.73
N LEU A 31 26.34 -7.71 17.22
CA LEU A 31 25.29 -8.45 16.55
C LEU A 31 25.01 -7.77 15.21
N PRO A 32 25.15 -8.46 14.07
CA PRO A 32 24.74 -7.91 12.80
C PRO A 32 23.23 -7.75 12.86
N VAL A 33 22.76 -6.50 12.91
CA VAL A 33 21.37 -6.17 12.69
C VAL A 33 21.09 -6.46 11.21
N PHE A 34 20.66 -7.69 10.91
CA PHE A 34 20.09 -8.00 9.62
C PHE A 34 18.79 -7.20 9.50
N SER A 35 18.89 -5.98 8.99
CA SER A 35 17.74 -5.26 8.47
C SER A 35 17.12 -6.16 7.39
N ARG A 36 16.10 -6.92 7.78
CA ARG A 36 15.23 -7.57 6.80
C ARG A 36 14.56 -6.44 6.04
N PHE A 37 15.15 -6.03 4.93
CA PHE A 37 14.40 -5.33 3.91
C PHE A 37 13.29 -6.31 3.51
N ALA A 38 12.13 -6.17 4.14
CA ALA A 38 10.93 -6.78 3.65
C ALA A 38 10.76 -6.17 2.25
N ASN A 39 11.13 -6.93 1.21
CA ASN A 39 10.67 -6.65 -0.13
C ASN A 39 9.13 -6.71 -0.02
N ALA A 40 8.52 -5.57 0.20
CA ALA A 40 7.09 -5.43 0.03
C ALA A 40 6.82 -5.81 -1.42
N ALA A 41 6.34 -7.01 -1.62
CA ALA A 41 5.97 -7.46 -2.96
C ALA A 41 4.99 -6.42 -3.50
N THR A 42 5.42 -5.69 -4.52
CA THR A 42 4.61 -4.64 -5.13
C THR A 42 3.33 -5.30 -5.64
N SER A 43 2.20 -4.87 -5.08
CA SER A 43 0.89 -5.36 -5.51
C SER A 43 0.67 -4.98 -6.97
N ARG A 44 0.06 -5.87 -7.74
CA ARG A 44 -0.25 -5.65 -9.16
C ARG A 44 -1.68 -6.01 -9.44
N ILE A 45 -2.29 -5.21 -10.31
CA ILE A 45 -3.60 -5.52 -10.89
C ILE A 45 -3.38 -6.51 -12.04
N LEU A 46 -4.05 -7.65 -11.95
CA LEU A 46 -3.99 -8.72 -12.92
C LEU A 46 -5.06 -8.54 -14.01
N ALA A 47 -6.25 -8.14 -13.60
CA ALA A 47 -7.37 -7.89 -14.49
C ALA A 47 -8.33 -6.87 -13.94
N VAL A 48 -9.12 -6.27 -14.81
CA VAL A 48 -10.21 -5.37 -14.44
C VAL A 48 -11.47 -5.81 -15.16
N ARG A 49 -12.60 -5.81 -14.44
CA ARG A 49 -13.91 -6.18 -14.98
C ARG A 49 -14.94 -5.15 -14.55
N THR A 50 -15.92 -4.91 -15.40
CA THR A 50 -17.08 -4.06 -15.12
C THR A 50 -18.35 -4.82 -15.41
N TRP A 51 -19.34 -4.64 -14.56
CA TRP A 51 -20.66 -5.23 -14.70
C TRP A 51 -21.70 -4.14 -14.45
N PRO A 52 -22.16 -3.47 -15.52
CA PRO A 52 -23.27 -2.52 -15.43
C PRO A 52 -24.59 -3.28 -15.32
N ALA A 53 -25.40 -2.93 -14.33
CA ALA A 53 -26.77 -3.41 -14.17
C ALA A 53 -27.68 -2.24 -13.74
N ASP A 54 -28.99 -2.41 -13.84
CA ASP A 54 -29.94 -1.34 -13.54
C ASP A 54 -29.95 -0.97 -12.04
N GLU A 55 -29.69 -1.96 -11.17
CA GLU A 55 -29.67 -1.75 -9.73
C GLU A 55 -28.33 -1.21 -9.21
N TYR A 56 -27.21 -1.55 -9.88
CA TYR A 56 -25.87 -1.08 -9.51
C TYR A 56 -24.84 -1.36 -10.61
N THR A 57 -23.77 -0.63 -10.63
CA THR A 57 -22.57 -1.02 -11.42
C THR A 57 -21.52 -1.58 -10.50
N ARG A 58 -20.97 -2.74 -10.87
CA ARG A 58 -19.80 -3.36 -10.19
C ARG A 58 -18.56 -3.16 -10.99
N VAL A 59 -17.51 -2.64 -10.33
CA VAL A 59 -16.14 -2.63 -10.83
C VAL A 59 -15.31 -3.57 -9.96
N THR A 60 -14.57 -4.48 -10.61
CA THR A 60 -13.72 -5.46 -9.91
C THR A 60 -12.29 -5.34 -10.41
N LEU A 61 -11.36 -5.15 -9.47
CA LEU A 61 -9.92 -5.25 -9.70
C LEU A 61 -9.43 -6.60 -9.18
N GLU A 62 -8.87 -7.41 -10.04
CA GLU A 62 -8.21 -8.66 -9.66
C GLU A 62 -6.74 -8.39 -9.35
N LEU A 63 -6.25 -8.91 -8.22
CA LEU A 63 -4.97 -8.53 -7.62
C LEU A 63 -4.16 -9.77 -7.26
N ASN A 64 -2.82 -9.70 -7.37
CA ASN A 64 -1.93 -10.76 -6.90
C ASN A 64 -1.81 -10.80 -5.36
N SER A 65 -2.12 -9.70 -4.66
CA SER A 65 -2.05 -9.56 -3.21
C SER A 65 -3.06 -8.51 -2.72
N PRO A 66 -3.49 -8.57 -1.44
CA PRO A 66 -4.43 -7.58 -0.92
C PRO A 66 -3.76 -6.19 -0.84
N ILE A 67 -4.55 -5.16 -1.13
CA ILE A 67 -4.13 -3.76 -1.01
C ILE A 67 -5.06 -3.02 -0.06
N LYS A 68 -4.56 -1.89 0.47
CA LYS A 68 -5.38 -0.94 1.21
C LYS A 68 -5.99 0.07 0.25
N SER A 69 -7.20 0.48 0.51
CA SER A 69 -7.86 1.55 -0.24
C SER A 69 -8.58 2.51 0.70
N GLU A 70 -8.60 3.75 0.31
CA GLU A 70 -9.40 4.81 0.90
C GLU A 70 -10.31 5.38 -0.18
N HIS A 71 -11.54 5.75 0.17
CA HIS A 71 -12.45 6.30 -0.80
C HIS A 71 -13.34 7.38 -0.19
N PHE A 72 -13.78 8.30 -1.03
CA PHE A 72 -14.73 9.34 -0.67
C PHE A 72 -15.51 9.79 -1.90
N THR A 73 -16.69 10.33 -1.67
CA THR A 73 -17.54 10.90 -2.71
C THR A 73 -17.45 12.42 -2.72
N LEU A 74 -17.59 12.98 -3.91
CA LEU A 74 -17.71 14.42 -4.13
C LEU A 74 -19.01 14.68 -4.89
N ASP A 75 -19.66 15.77 -4.51
CA ASP A 75 -20.84 16.30 -5.22
C ASP A 75 -20.41 17.48 -6.11
N ASN A 76 -21.22 17.78 -7.15
CA ASN A 76 -21.09 18.95 -8.02
C ASN A 76 -19.69 19.10 -8.68
N PRO A 77 -19.28 18.24 -9.63
CA PRO A 77 -19.99 17.08 -10.14
C PRO A 77 -19.85 15.83 -9.27
N ASN A 78 -20.79 14.90 -9.40
CA ASN A 78 -20.76 13.65 -8.66
C ASN A 78 -19.55 12.80 -9.05
N ARG A 79 -18.75 12.43 -8.07
CA ARG A 79 -17.53 11.61 -8.27
C ARG A 79 -17.31 10.67 -7.10
N LEU A 80 -16.82 9.48 -7.41
CA LEU A 80 -16.17 8.61 -6.43
C LEU A 80 -14.67 8.67 -6.66
N VAL A 81 -13.93 9.01 -5.63
CA VAL A 81 -12.45 9.02 -5.63
C VAL A 81 -11.97 7.85 -4.78
N VAL A 82 -11.05 7.06 -5.32
CA VAL A 82 -10.48 5.90 -4.63
C VAL A 82 -8.96 5.96 -4.72
N ASP A 83 -8.29 5.95 -3.59
CA ASP A 83 -6.84 5.85 -3.48
C ASP A 83 -6.45 4.40 -3.19
N LEU A 84 -5.67 3.80 -4.07
CA LEU A 84 -5.18 2.44 -3.99
C LEU A 84 -3.71 2.46 -3.57
N GLN A 85 -3.41 1.98 -2.36
CA GLN A 85 -2.06 2.00 -1.79
C GLN A 85 -1.24 0.77 -2.21
N GLY A 86 0.07 0.93 -2.37
CA GLY A 86 0.98 -0.14 -2.75
C GLY A 86 0.90 -0.53 -4.23
N LEU A 87 0.36 0.35 -5.07
CA LEU A 87 0.23 0.16 -6.51
C LEU A 87 0.99 1.21 -7.31
N SER A 88 1.41 0.80 -8.49
CA SER A 88 1.88 1.68 -9.55
C SER A 88 0.96 1.60 -10.76
N MET A 89 1.02 2.60 -11.62
CA MET A 89 0.29 2.59 -12.89
C MET A 89 0.64 1.34 -13.69
N SER A 90 -0.36 0.70 -14.27
CA SER A 90 -0.23 -0.50 -15.09
C SER A 90 -1.18 -0.45 -16.28
N GLU A 91 -0.85 -1.21 -17.30
CA GLU A 91 -1.71 -1.35 -18.48
C GLU A 91 -3.07 -1.95 -18.12
N ALA A 92 -3.10 -2.94 -17.23
CA ALA A 92 -4.34 -3.53 -16.75
C ALA A 92 -5.26 -2.47 -16.11
N LEU A 93 -4.68 -1.54 -15.34
CA LEU A 93 -5.44 -0.45 -14.71
C LEU A 93 -5.91 0.58 -15.74
N ASN A 94 -5.06 0.93 -16.71
CA ASN A 94 -5.45 1.81 -17.81
C ASN A 94 -6.59 1.22 -18.65
N SER A 95 -6.66 -0.11 -18.76
CA SER A 95 -7.73 -0.78 -19.50
C SER A 95 -9.11 -0.56 -18.87
N LEU A 96 -9.19 -0.15 -17.60
CA LEU A 96 -10.46 0.20 -16.95
C LEU A 96 -11.18 1.33 -17.72
N ILE A 97 -10.43 2.31 -18.22
CA ILE A 97 -10.98 3.46 -18.93
C ILE A 97 -11.81 2.99 -20.14
N SER A 98 -11.29 2.03 -20.89
CA SER A 98 -11.97 1.48 -22.08
C SER A 98 -13.08 0.47 -21.77
N LYS A 99 -13.13 -0.05 -20.54
CA LYS A 99 -14.15 -1.03 -20.11
C LYS A 99 -15.46 -0.40 -19.65
N ILE A 100 -15.45 0.89 -19.34
CA ILE A 100 -16.68 1.61 -19.01
C ILE A 100 -17.45 1.84 -20.30
N LYS A 101 -18.66 1.31 -20.34
CA LYS A 101 -19.53 1.43 -21.51
C LYS A 101 -20.28 2.77 -21.50
N PRO A 102 -20.54 3.39 -22.64
CA PRO A 102 -21.29 4.65 -22.73
C PRO A 102 -22.70 4.56 -22.11
N ASN A 103 -23.30 3.38 -22.15
CA ASN A 103 -24.64 3.10 -21.59
C ASN A 103 -24.60 2.64 -20.13
N ASP A 104 -23.45 2.69 -19.44
CA ASP A 104 -23.39 2.42 -17.99
C ASP A 104 -24.33 3.36 -17.25
N PRO A 105 -25.24 2.87 -16.37
CA PRO A 105 -26.24 3.73 -15.73
C PRO A 105 -25.67 4.66 -14.67
N TYR A 106 -24.49 4.38 -14.12
CA TYR A 106 -23.91 5.11 -12.99
C TYR A 106 -22.61 5.81 -13.31
N ILE A 107 -21.77 5.25 -14.18
CA ILE A 107 -20.45 5.77 -14.49
C ILE A 107 -20.48 6.47 -15.85
N SER A 108 -20.04 7.73 -15.91
CA SER A 108 -19.87 8.45 -17.17
C SER A 108 -18.47 8.22 -17.74
N GLN A 109 -17.45 8.27 -16.91
CA GLN A 109 -16.06 7.97 -17.28
C GLN A 109 -15.21 7.61 -16.07
N VAL A 110 -14.04 7.04 -16.32
CA VAL A 110 -13.03 6.77 -15.30
C VAL A 110 -11.72 7.44 -15.68
N ARG A 111 -11.06 8.01 -14.71
CA ARG A 111 -9.73 8.56 -14.81
C ARG A 111 -8.82 7.85 -13.83
N VAL A 112 -7.59 7.57 -14.27
CA VAL A 112 -6.59 6.87 -13.46
C VAL A 112 -5.31 7.68 -13.52
N ALA A 113 -4.69 7.94 -12.37
CA ALA A 113 -3.43 8.66 -12.29
C ALA A 113 -2.59 8.19 -11.10
N GLN A 114 -1.26 8.28 -11.24
CA GLN A 114 -0.37 8.14 -10.10
C GLN A 114 -0.50 9.39 -9.23
N ASN A 115 -0.99 9.23 -7.99
CA ASN A 115 -1.16 10.33 -7.05
C ASN A 115 0.10 10.56 -6.20
N ARG A 116 0.74 9.47 -5.76
CA ARG A 116 2.02 9.43 -5.04
C ARG A 116 2.82 8.23 -5.53
N ALA A 117 4.08 8.11 -5.11
CA ALA A 117 4.98 7.04 -5.57
C ALA A 117 4.38 5.62 -5.47
N ASP A 118 3.57 5.37 -4.44
CA ASP A 118 2.95 4.08 -4.14
C ASP A 118 1.41 4.14 -4.07
N VAL A 119 0.79 5.23 -4.56
CA VAL A 119 -0.66 5.42 -4.52
C VAL A 119 -1.19 5.77 -5.90
N VAL A 120 -2.04 4.93 -6.43
CA VAL A 120 -2.80 5.21 -7.64
C VAL A 120 -4.18 5.71 -7.27
N ARG A 121 -4.61 6.82 -7.87
CA ARG A 121 -5.93 7.39 -7.70
C ARG A 121 -6.83 7.04 -8.88
N LEU A 122 -7.97 6.45 -8.57
CA LEU A 122 -9.10 6.26 -9.47
C LEU A 122 -10.11 7.37 -9.20
N VAL A 123 -10.59 8.00 -10.25
CA VAL A 123 -11.72 8.93 -10.19
C VAL A 123 -12.80 8.44 -11.13
N LEU A 124 -13.93 8.03 -10.56
CA LEU A 124 -15.11 7.66 -11.32
C LEU A 124 -16.04 8.87 -11.35
N ASP A 125 -16.18 9.46 -12.53
CA ASP A 125 -17.18 10.53 -12.76
C ASP A 125 -18.55 9.86 -12.92
N LEU A 126 -19.51 10.31 -12.12
CA LEU A 126 -20.79 9.64 -11.95
C LEU A 126 -21.92 10.41 -12.62
N LYS A 127 -22.87 9.69 -13.21
CA LYS A 127 -24.10 10.27 -13.81
C LYS A 127 -25.10 10.72 -12.77
N GLN A 128 -25.03 10.13 -11.55
CA GLN A 128 -25.90 10.41 -10.41
C GLN A 128 -25.18 10.17 -9.09
N GLN A 129 -25.77 10.57 -7.99
CA GLN A 129 -25.25 10.27 -6.65
C GLN A 129 -25.38 8.78 -6.36
N VAL A 130 -24.30 8.20 -5.79
CA VAL A 130 -24.23 6.77 -5.43
C VAL A 130 -23.84 6.59 -3.97
N ILE A 131 -24.18 5.44 -3.43
CA ILE A 131 -23.66 4.91 -2.17
C ILE A 131 -22.67 3.80 -2.55
N PRO A 132 -21.35 4.06 -2.51
CA PRO A 132 -20.36 3.06 -2.87
C PRO A 132 -20.21 2.03 -1.75
N GLN A 133 -20.13 0.75 -2.11
CA GLN A 133 -19.69 -0.32 -1.24
C GLN A 133 -18.35 -0.83 -1.74
N VAL A 134 -17.30 -0.69 -0.92
CA VAL A 134 -15.93 -1.10 -1.28
C VAL A 134 -15.48 -2.20 -0.34
N PHE A 135 -15.11 -3.35 -0.91
CA PHE A 135 -14.67 -4.50 -0.11
C PHE A 135 -13.69 -5.37 -0.89
N THR A 136 -12.94 -6.19 -0.14
CA THR A 136 -11.96 -7.12 -0.70
C THR A 136 -12.40 -8.56 -0.48
N LEU A 137 -12.36 -9.36 -1.54
CA LEU A 137 -12.56 -10.79 -1.52
C LEU A 137 -11.23 -11.51 -1.53
N LYS A 138 -11.09 -12.51 -0.66
CA LYS A 138 -9.93 -13.39 -0.61
C LYS A 138 -9.94 -14.37 -1.80
N PRO A 139 -8.77 -14.95 -2.15
CA PRO A 139 -8.72 -16.02 -3.15
C PRO A 139 -9.66 -17.18 -2.80
N ILE A 140 -10.32 -17.69 -3.84
CA ILE A 140 -11.15 -18.89 -3.75
C ILE A 140 -11.16 -19.61 -5.10
N GLY A 141 -10.85 -20.90 -5.12
CA GLY A 141 -10.65 -21.66 -6.37
C GLY A 141 -9.58 -21.01 -7.23
N ASP A 142 -9.87 -20.75 -8.47
CA ASP A 142 -8.98 -20.13 -9.46
C ASP A 142 -8.93 -18.59 -9.35
N TYR A 143 -9.79 -17.99 -8.52
CA TYR A 143 -9.84 -16.54 -8.37
C TYR A 143 -8.79 -16.05 -7.37
N GLN A 144 -8.07 -14.99 -7.77
CA GLN A 144 -7.12 -14.27 -6.93
C GLN A 144 -7.82 -13.29 -5.98
N TYR A 145 -7.07 -12.44 -5.29
CA TYR A 145 -7.66 -11.34 -4.53
C TYR A 145 -8.46 -10.42 -5.45
N ARG A 146 -9.61 -9.96 -4.98
CA ARG A 146 -10.48 -9.05 -5.75
C ARG A 146 -10.89 -7.89 -4.87
N MET A 147 -10.65 -6.70 -5.34
CA MET A 147 -11.23 -5.49 -4.77
C MET A 147 -12.46 -5.13 -5.60
N VAL A 148 -13.57 -4.97 -4.93
CA VAL A 148 -14.88 -4.76 -5.55
C VAL A 148 -15.42 -3.39 -5.13
N PHE A 149 -15.96 -2.67 -6.10
CA PHE A 149 -16.66 -1.40 -5.93
C PHE A 149 -18.07 -1.59 -6.48
N ASP A 150 -19.06 -1.63 -5.61
CA ASP A 150 -20.49 -1.67 -5.98
C ASP A 150 -21.07 -0.27 -5.81
N LEU A 151 -21.57 0.28 -6.89
CA LEU A 151 -22.12 1.63 -6.96
C LEU A 151 -23.64 1.55 -7.01
N TYR A 152 -24.26 1.67 -5.84
CA TYR A 152 -25.71 1.71 -5.73
C TYR A 152 -26.22 3.15 -5.87
N PRO A 153 -27.37 3.39 -6.54
CA PRO A 153 -27.96 4.72 -6.57
C PRO A 153 -28.33 5.18 -5.16
N LYS A 154 -28.08 6.44 -4.84
CA LYS A 154 -28.50 7.03 -3.57
C LYS A 154 -30.02 7.08 -3.43
N VAL A 155 -30.70 7.29 -4.57
CA VAL A 155 -32.16 7.20 -4.67
C VAL A 155 -32.48 5.94 -5.47
N ALA A 156 -33.03 4.94 -4.79
CA ALA A 156 -33.45 3.71 -5.47
C ALA A 156 -34.54 4.03 -6.51
N LYS A 157 -34.42 3.41 -7.69
CA LYS A 157 -35.53 3.46 -8.66
C LYS A 157 -36.71 2.70 -8.08
N ASP A 158 -37.83 3.37 -7.98
CA ASP A 158 -39.08 2.70 -7.58
C ASP A 158 -39.58 1.80 -8.72
N PRO A 159 -39.63 0.47 -8.54
CA PRO A 159 -40.10 -0.43 -9.57
C PRO A 159 -41.53 -0.15 -10.03
N LEU A 160 -42.37 0.43 -9.15
CA LEU A 160 -43.75 0.77 -9.46
C LEU A 160 -43.84 1.97 -10.39
N LEU A 161 -42.97 2.96 -10.22
CA LEU A 161 -42.87 4.11 -11.15
C LEU A 161 -42.41 3.65 -12.53
N ALA A 162 -41.43 2.74 -12.60
CA ALA A 162 -40.97 2.19 -13.87
C ALA A 162 -42.07 1.40 -14.61
N LEU A 163 -42.94 0.69 -13.89
CA LEU A 163 -44.08 0.02 -14.46
C LEU A 163 -45.17 1.01 -14.94
N ALA A 164 -45.40 2.08 -14.19
CA ALA A 164 -46.37 3.10 -14.58
C ALA A 164 -45.94 3.85 -15.87
N ASP A 165 -44.66 4.14 -16.03
CA ASP A 165 -44.11 4.77 -17.23
C ASP A 165 -44.23 3.87 -18.45
N ASN A 166 -44.06 2.55 -18.30
CA ASN A 166 -44.24 1.57 -19.39
C ASN A 166 -45.71 1.36 -19.79
N MET A 167 -46.64 1.63 -18.88
CA MET A 167 -48.11 1.51 -19.16
C MET A 167 -48.67 2.75 -19.86
N ASN A 168 -47.94 3.87 -19.85
CA ASN A 168 -48.36 5.13 -20.47
C ASN A 168 -47.79 5.33 -21.90
N MET A 169 -47.06 4.38 -22.44
CA MET A 169 -46.61 4.31 -23.84
C MET A 169 -47.51 3.35 -24.64
#